data_214b7d936dc38f3f854dd19e46454904
#
_entry.id   214b7d936dc38f3f854dd19e46454904
#
_cell.length_a   1.000
_cell.length_b   1.000
_cell.length_c   1.000
_cell.angle_alpha   90.00
_cell.angle_beta   90.00
_cell.angle_gamma   90.00
#
_symmetry.space_group_name_H-M   'P 1'
#
loop_
_entity.id
_entity.type
_entity.pdbx_description
1 polymer ?
#
loop_
_entity_poly.entity_id
_entity_poly.type
_entity_poly.pdbx_seq_one_letter_code
_entity_poly.pdbx_strand_id
1 'polypeptide(L)'
;MSFQKDFIWCVGGAAAQQDGGYLDGGKRLNIWDSPLCDGHIKNNDTCHVACDHFHKWKEDLGLLKELGVNSYRFSVSLARIYPKDEYTVNEEGVKFYIDLIAELRRLGIEPICTLYHWDMPLWLHERGGWKTSLAIEWFERFTKTVVEAISDQVQYWLTFNEPQIFVGHGYQIGEHAPFEKLSQKEIQAISRNVMLAHGKAVRIIRKYAKTLPKVGFASTCDMLLPVDGDEEKAYRATFDCTRNGVYNPAWWCDPILSGKAPNGCNWLSEEDLKEIYESLDFCAYNIYRADIAEGFDYTYTGMPRTTMDWTITPECMYYSAKFMYRRYGLPIMITENGVACMDFVYEDGKVHDPQRSEYLKTHIKNLKRATDEGVPVIGYSCWSFMDNFEWAEGYCKRFGLVYVDYRTQKRIIKDSAYTFREIIETNGENV
;
A
#
# COMPACT_ATOMS: atom_id res chain seq x y z
N MET A 1 -12.73 25.23 0.65
CA MET A 1 -13.39 24.55 1.81
C MET A 1 -12.42 23.51 2.37
N SER A 2 -12.46 23.20 3.68
CA SER A 2 -11.66 22.11 4.27
C SER A 2 -12.21 20.74 3.88
N PHE A 3 -11.42 19.69 4.09
CA PHE A 3 -11.94 18.33 4.09
C PHE A 3 -12.95 18.12 5.23
N GLN A 4 -13.65 16.98 5.26
CA GLN A 4 -14.59 16.68 6.36
C GLN A 4 -13.86 16.69 7.73
N LYS A 5 -14.59 16.94 8.81
CA LYS A 5 -14.01 17.14 10.16
C LYS A 5 -13.23 15.91 10.67
N ASP A 6 -13.69 14.72 10.31
CA ASP A 6 -13.12 13.43 10.71
C ASP A 6 -12.24 12.81 9.60
N PHE A 7 -11.64 13.67 8.76
CA PHE A 7 -10.74 13.22 7.68
C PHE A 7 -9.50 12.54 8.25
N ILE A 8 -9.17 11.40 7.65
CA ILE A 8 -8.02 10.58 8.07
C ILE A 8 -6.75 11.12 7.42
N TRP A 9 -5.92 11.79 8.21
CA TRP A 9 -4.58 12.23 7.82
C TRP A 9 -3.55 11.20 8.28
N CYS A 10 -2.99 10.45 7.34
CA CYS A 10 -2.21 9.26 7.60
C CYS A 10 -0.80 9.34 6.99
N VAL A 11 0.12 8.57 7.54
CA VAL A 11 1.36 8.16 6.88
C VAL A 11 1.45 6.64 6.88
N GLY A 12 2.09 6.08 5.85
CA GLY A 12 2.19 4.64 5.67
C GLY A 12 3.60 4.08 5.86
N GLY A 13 3.66 2.81 6.23
CA GLY A 13 4.86 1.97 6.22
C GLY A 13 4.51 0.50 6.06
N ALA A 14 5.45 -0.31 5.56
CA ALA A 14 5.26 -1.76 5.41
C ALA A 14 6.34 -2.53 6.16
N ALA A 15 5.96 -3.65 6.78
CA ALA A 15 6.83 -4.42 7.65
C ALA A 15 8.14 -4.85 6.97
N ALA A 16 8.07 -5.41 5.76
CA ALA A 16 9.27 -5.85 5.03
C ALA A 16 10.21 -4.69 4.67
N GLN A 17 9.66 -3.47 4.48
CA GLN A 17 10.42 -2.30 4.06
C GLN A 17 11.07 -1.54 5.23
N GLN A 18 10.48 -1.59 6.42
CA GLN A 18 10.93 -0.75 7.54
C GLN A 18 11.37 -1.51 8.79
N ASP A 19 10.79 -2.69 9.07
CA ASP A 19 10.96 -3.33 10.38
C ASP A 19 12.40 -3.74 10.68
N GLY A 20 13.10 -4.35 9.72
CA GLY A 20 14.36 -5.02 10.01
C GLY A 20 14.16 -6.18 11.00
N GLY A 21 15.16 -6.46 11.84
CA GLY A 21 15.08 -7.54 12.82
C GLY A 21 14.65 -8.86 12.16
N TYR A 22 15.26 -9.18 11.01
CA TYR A 22 14.78 -10.23 10.11
C TYR A 22 14.80 -11.65 10.70
N LEU A 23 15.56 -11.86 11.78
CA LEU A 23 15.56 -13.11 12.57
C LEU A 23 15.20 -12.88 14.05
N ASP A 24 14.91 -11.64 14.45
CA ASP A 24 14.64 -11.28 15.84
C ASP A 24 13.18 -11.47 16.21
N GLY A 25 12.86 -11.61 17.50
CA GLY A 25 11.50 -11.79 17.98
C GLY A 25 10.83 -13.03 17.41
N GLY A 26 11.60 -14.10 17.14
CA GLY A 26 11.09 -15.36 16.60
C GLY A 26 10.74 -15.35 15.11
N LYS A 27 10.92 -14.23 14.40
CA LYS A 27 10.71 -14.14 12.95
C LYS A 27 11.62 -15.11 12.19
N ARG A 28 11.17 -15.57 11.03
CA ARG A 28 11.95 -16.32 10.03
C ARG A 28 11.84 -15.64 8.68
N LEU A 29 12.56 -16.19 7.69
CA LEU A 29 12.67 -15.58 6.37
C LEU A 29 11.31 -15.48 5.66
N ASN A 30 11.13 -14.38 4.99
CA ASN A 30 10.14 -14.18 3.94
C ASN A 30 10.84 -14.11 2.56
N ILE A 31 10.08 -13.95 1.49
CA ILE A 31 10.63 -13.92 0.13
C ILE A 31 11.54 -12.71 -0.14
N TRP A 32 11.46 -11.62 0.65
CA TRP A 32 12.25 -10.41 0.46
C TRP A 32 13.55 -10.35 1.29
N ASP A 33 13.64 -11.11 2.37
CA ASP A 33 14.84 -11.21 3.20
C ASP A 33 15.55 -12.57 3.08
N SER A 34 15.19 -13.34 2.07
CA SER A 34 15.73 -14.65 1.75
C SER A 34 16.79 -14.59 0.63
N PRO A 35 17.55 -15.68 0.40
CA PRO A 35 18.49 -15.78 -0.71
C PRO A 35 17.85 -15.67 -2.11
N LEU A 36 16.52 -15.69 -2.23
CA LEU A 36 15.84 -15.40 -3.50
C LEU A 36 16.19 -14.00 -4.03
N CYS A 37 16.53 -13.07 -3.16
CA CYS A 37 16.87 -11.70 -3.53
C CYS A 37 18.31 -11.51 -4.04
N ASP A 38 19.17 -12.52 -3.92
CA ASP A 38 20.59 -12.42 -4.28
C ASP A 38 20.76 -12.04 -5.77
N GLY A 39 21.42 -10.91 -6.02
CA GLY A 39 21.63 -10.38 -7.37
C GLY A 39 20.42 -9.71 -8.03
N HIS A 40 19.27 -9.65 -7.38
CA HIS A 40 18.06 -9.01 -7.89
C HIS A 40 17.82 -7.60 -7.35
N ILE A 41 18.37 -7.30 -6.18
CA ILE A 41 18.21 -6.00 -5.53
C ILE A 41 19.37 -5.09 -5.91
N LYS A 42 19.07 -3.85 -6.21
CA LYS A 42 20.08 -2.83 -6.55
C LYS A 42 21.13 -2.70 -5.45
N ASN A 43 22.38 -2.60 -5.85
CA ASN A 43 23.55 -2.57 -4.96
C ASN A 43 23.68 -3.80 -4.03
N ASN A 44 22.95 -4.88 -4.25
CA ASN A 44 22.80 -6.00 -3.33
C ASN A 44 22.36 -5.57 -1.91
N ASP A 45 21.53 -4.52 -1.83
CA ASP A 45 20.93 -4.10 -0.59
C ASP A 45 19.99 -5.19 -0.03
N THR A 46 19.85 -5.24 1.29
CA THR A 46 18.95 -6.19 1.98
C THR A 46 18.04 -5.45 2.94
N CYS A 47 16.83 -5.96 3.18
CA CYS A 47 15.93 -5.42 4.19
C CYS A 47 16.17 -6.00 5.61
N HIS A 48 17.33 -6.64 5.84
CA HIS A 48 17.64 -7.30 7.13
C HIS A 48 17.63 -6.34 8.32
N VAL A 49 18.13 -5.12 8.12
CA VAL A 49 18.10 -4.03 9.11
C VAL A 49 17.04 -3.01 8.76
N ALA A 50 16.91 -2.65 7.49
CA ALA A 50 15.98 -1.63 6.99
C ALA A 50 16.07 -0.33 7.81
N CYS A 51 14.94 0.11 8.40
CA CYS A 51 14.89 1.23 9.33
C CYS A 51 15.06 0.79 10.80
N ASP A 52 15.28 -0.48 11.06
CA ASP A 52 15.34 -1.04 12.42
C ASP A 52 14.10 -0.68 13.27
N HIS A 53 12.95 -0.54 12.62
CA HIS A 53 11.71 -0.15 13.28
C HIS A 53 11.28 -1.16 14.34
N PHE A 54 11.55 -2.45 14.14
CA PHE A 54 11.27 -3.49 15.12
C PHE A 54 11.88 -3.20 16.49
N HIS A 55 13.08 -2.61 16.55
CA HIS A 55 13.73 -2.25 17.81
C HIS A 55 13.45 -0.80 18.24
N LYS A 56 13.18 0.10 17.27
CA LYS A 56 13.02 1.54 17.47
C LYS A 56 11.59 2.04 17.42
N TRP A 57 10.59 1.15 17.34
CA TRP A 57 9.20 1.53 17.11
C TRP A 57 8.66 2.59 18.08
N LYS A 58 9.09 2.57 19.35
CA LYS A 58 8.65 3.57 20.34
C LYS A 58 9.16 4.97 20.01
N GLU A 59 10.42 5.08 19.60
CA GLU A 59 11.02 6.32 19.12
C GLU A 59 10.30 6.81 17.86
N ASP A 60 10.10 5.90 16.91
CA ASP A 60 9.46 6.20 15.62
C ASP A 60 8.00 6.64 15.81
N LEU A 61 7.20 5.98 16.66
CA LEU A 61 5.82 6.39 16.93
C LEU A 61 5.75 7.79 17.59
N GLY A 62 6.77 8.19 18.36
CA GLY A 62 6.89 9.54 18.88
C GLY A 62 6.94 10.59 17.77
N LEU A 63 7.61 10.30 16.65
CA LEU A 63 7.70 11.22 15.51
C LEU A 63 6.35 11.42 14.81
N LEU A 64 5.46 10.43 14.79
CA LEU A 64 4.12 10.57 14.22
C LEU A 64 3.34 11.72 14.86
N LYS A 65 3.52 11.91 16.16
CA LYS A 65 2.91 13.02 16.89
C LYS A 65 3.49 14.38 16.46
N GLU A 66 4.78 14.43 16.17
CA GLU A 66 5.44 15.64 15.65
C GLU A 66 4.95 15.99 14.24
N LEU A 67 4.65 14.98 13.42
CA LEU A 67 4.06 15.16 12.10
C LEU A 67 2.60 15.64 12.15
N GLY A 68 1.94 15.54 13.29
CA GLY A 68 0.55 15.97 13.46
C GLY A 68 -0.49 15.03 12.83
N VAL A 69 -0.10 13.83 12.38
CA VAL A 69 -1.02 12.85 11.79
C VAL A 69 -1.98 12.28 12.84
N ASN A 70 -3.21 11.96 12.43
CA ASN A 70 -4.18 11.30 13.28
C ASN A 70 -4.31 9.80 13.03
N SER A 71 -3.55 9.26 12.05
CA SER A 71 -3.58 7.84 11.70
C SER A 71 -2.21 7.34 11.23
N TYR A 72 -1.97 6.05 11.42
CA TYR A 72 -0.78 5.35 10.93
C TYR A 72 -1.17 4.04 10.26
N ARG A 73 -0.82 3.88 8.99
CA ARG A 73 -1.00 2.64 8.25
C ARG A 73 0.28 1.79 8.36
N PHE A 74 0.13 0.57 8.85
CA PHE A 74 1.21 -0.41 8.95
C PHE A 74 0.77 -1.74 8.34
N SER A 75 1.72 -2.61 8.03
CA SER A 75 1.41 -4.00 7.69
C SER A 75 1.92 -4.96 8.75
N VAL A 76 1.28 -6.14 8.83
CA VAL A 76 1.70 -7.21 9.71
C VAL A 76 2.69 -8.12 8.98
N SER A 77 3.89 -8.33 9.53
CA SER A 77 4.83 -9.29 8.96
C SER A 77 4.34 -10.72 9.14
N LEU A 78 4.03 -11.35 8.01
CA LEU A 78 3.47 -12.69 7.99
C LEU A 78 4.46 -13.72 8.55
N ALA A 79 5.74 -13.57 8.19
CA ALA A 79 6.82 -14.45 8.66
C ALA A 79 7.19 -14.23 10.15
N ARG A 80 6.72 -13.12 10.76
CA ARG A 80 6.83 -12.89 12.20
C ARG A 80 5.72 -13.60 12.97
N ILE A 81 4.51 -13.68 12.40
CA ILE A 81 3.37 -14.35 13.03
C ILE A 81 3.42 -15.87 12.83
N TYR A 82 3.74 -16.33 11.60
CA TYR A 82 3.86 -17.75 11.24
C TYR A 82 5.25 -18.05 10.67
N PRO A 83 6.26 -18.22 11.54
CA PRO A 83 7.65 -18.28 11.08
C PRO A 83 8.04 -19.61 10.42
N LYS A 84 7.35 -20.73 10.69
CA LYS A 84 7.80 -22.07 10.32
C LYS A 84 6.82 -22.88 9.48
N ASP A 85 5.54 -22.72 9.74
CA ASP A 85 4.47 -23.51 9.13
C ASP A 85 3.11 -22.83 9.35
N GLU A 86 2.06 -23.45 8.82
CA GLU A 86 0.68 -22.95 8.87
C GLU A 86 -0.02 -23.11 10.24
N TYR A 87 0.64 -23.70 11.23
CA TYR A 87 0.03 -24.02 12.54
C TYR A 87 0.73 -23.34 13.72
N THR A 88 2.03 -23.07 13.59
CA THR A 88 2.85 -22.57 14.69
C THR A 88 2.83 -21.05 14.75
N VAL A 89 1.99 -20.50 15.63
CA VAL A 89 1.94 -19.06 15.89
C VAL A 89 3.13 -18.64 16.75
N ASN A 90 3.77 -17.54 16.41
CA ASN A 90 4.80 -16.91 17.22
C ASN A 90 4.18 -15.85 18.13
N GLU A 91 4.00 -16.20 19.40
CA GLU A 91 3.38 -15.33 20.41
C GLU A 91 4.18 -14.02 20.65
N GLU A 92 5.50 -14.06 20.52
CA GLU A 92 6.35 -12.87 20.64
C GLU A 92 6.08 -11.90 19.48
N GLY A 93 5.91 -12.43 18.27
CA GLY A 93 5.54 -11.64 17.10
C GLY A 93 4.14 -11.04 17.20
N VAL A 94 3.17 -11.78 17.73
CA VAL A 94 1.82 -11.26 18.01
C VAL A 94 1.87 -10.15 19.05
N LYS A 95 2.63 -10.36 20.14
CA LYS A 95 2.80 -9.36 21.19
C LYS A 95 3.40 -8.06 20.69
N PHE A 96 4.36 -8.11 19.76
CA PHE A 96 4.92 -6.90 19.15
C PHE A 96 3.83 -6.00 18.57
N TYR A 97 2.88 -6.56 17.79
CA TYR A 97 1.78 -5.77 17.21
C TYR A 97 0.78 -5.30 18.25
N ILE A 98 0.49 -6.10 19.28
CA ILE A 98 -0.37 -5.67 20.40
C ILE A 98 0.25 -4.43 21.07
N ASP A 99 1.54 -4.47 21.40
CA ASP A 99 2.24 -3.37 22.07
C ASP A 99 2.34 -2.12 21.19
N LEU A 100 2.63 -2.29 19.88
CA LEU A 100 2.69 -1.20 18.90
C LEU A 100 1.35 -0.48 18.79
N ILE A 101 0.25 -1.24 18.67
CA ILE A 101 -1.09 -0.67 18.53
C ILE A 101 -1.56 0.00 19.82
N ALA A 102 -1.25 -0.58 20.98
CA ALA A 102 -1.56 0.04 22.26
C ALA A 102 -0.86 1.40 22.40
N GLU A 103 0.38 1.53 21.94
CA GLU A 103 1.08 2.81 21.94
C GLU A 103 0.50 3.80 20.94
N LEU A 104 0.11 3.39 19.73
CA LEU A 104 -0.61 4.24 18.78
C LEU A 104 -1.88 4.81 19.42
N ARG A 105 -2.69 3.97 20.06
CA ARG A 105 -3.90 4.40 20.77
C ARG A 105 -3.59 5.36 21.92
N ARG A 106 -2.53 5.09 22.68
CA ARG A 106 -2.07 5.99 23.76
C ARG A 106 -1.69 7.39 23.23
N LEU A 107 -1.13 7.44 22.01
CA LEU A 107 -0.77 8.69 21.33
C LEU A 107 -1.96 9.37 20.63
N GLY A 108 -3.14 8.75 20.63
CA GLY A 108 -4.34 9.25 19.94
C GLY A 108 -4.30 9.06 18.43
N ILE A 109 -3.52 8.09 17.95
CA ILE A 109 -3.33 7.79 16.52
C ILE A 109 -4.15 6.53 16.15
N GLU A 110 -4.99 6.64 15.11
CA GLU A 110 -5.81 5.55 14.60
C GLU A 110 -4.93 4.55 13.82
N PRO A 111 -4.85 3.27 14.21
CA PRO A 111 -4.14 2.26 13.43
C PRO A 111 -4.97 1.79 12.22
N ILE A 112 -4.34 1.73 11.04
CA ILE A 112 -4.87 1.09 9.84
C ILE A 112 -4.00 -0.13 9.55
N CYS A 113 -4.58 -1.32 9.66
CA CYS A 113 -3.86 -2.59 9.51
C CYS A 113 -3.96 -3.14 8.08
N THR A 114 -2.83 -3.33 7.42
CA THR A 114 -2.71 -4.07 6.16
C THR A 114 -2.28 -5.50 6.47
N LEU A 115 -3.09 -6.50 6.07
CA LEU A 115 -2.80 -7.91 6.36
C LEU A 115 -1.69 -8.48 5.47
N TYR A 116 -1.69 -8.16 4.17
CA TYR A 116 -0.66 -8.62 3.24
C TYR A 116 -0.01 -7.46 2.50
N HIS A 117 1.30 -7.28 2.73
CA HIS A 117 2.12 -6.30 2.02
C HIS A 117 3.42 -6.95 1.52
N TRP A 118 3.25 -8.01 0.70
CA TRP A 118 4.21 -8.70 -0.15
C TRP A 118 5.20 -9.64 0.55
N ASP A 119 5.23 -9.68 1.87
CA ASP A 119 6.22 -10.42 2.67
C ASP A 119 5.81 -11.88 2.95
N MET A 120 5.47 -12.64 1.90
CA MET A 120 5.13 -14.06 2.02
C MET A 120 6.23 -14.83 2.77
N PRO A 121 5.89 -15.63 3.81
CA PRO A 121 6.87 -16.49 4.45
C PRO A 121 7.56 -17.43 3.47
N LEU A 122 8.88 -17.58 3.58
CA LEU A 122 9.65 -18.41 2.65
C LEU A 122 9.16 -19.86 2.62
N TRP A 123 8.84 -20.46 3.79
CA TRP A 123 8.29 -21.81 3.86
C TRP A 123 6.99 -22.00 3.07
N LEU A 124 6.14 -20.95 2.98
CA LEU A 124 4.90 -20.99 2.19
C LEU A 124 5.22 -20.90 0.69
N HIS A 125 6.15 -20.04 0.31
CA HIS A 125 6.64 -19.95 -1.07
C HIS A 125 7.20 -21.29 -1.55
N GLU A 126 8.04 -21.96 -0.74
CA GLU A 126 8.62 -23.28 -1.04
C GLU A 126 7.56 -24.38 -1.23
N ARG A 127 6.37 -24.21 -0.65
CA ARG A 127 5.21 -25.08 -0.84
C ARG A 127 4.28 -24.60 -1.97
N GLY A 128 4.74 -23.68 -2.80
CA GLY A 128 4.03 -23.18 -3.97
C GLY A 128 3.36 -21.82 -3.83
N GLY A 129 3.26 -21.26 -2.61
CA GLY A 129 2.74 -19.92 -2.37
C GLY A 129 1.36 -19.70 -3.01
N TRP A 130 1.17 -18.53 -3.62
CA TRP A 130 -0.10 -18.18 -4.29
C TRP A 130 -0.45 -19.05 -5.50
N LYS A 131 0.46 -19.90 -5.96
CA LYS A 131 0.20 -20.90 -7.04
C LYS A 131 -0.70 -22.04 -6.57
N THR A 132 -0.94 -22.19 -5.27
CA THR A 132 -1.71 -23.30 -4.67
C THR A 132 -2.83 -22.83 -3.76
N SER A 133 -3.82 -23.69 -3.50
CA SER A 133 -4.90 -23.42 -2.55
C SER A 133 -4.42 -23.35 -1.10
N LEU A 134 -3.24 -23.90 -0.78
CA LEU A 134 -2.65 -23.82 0.55
C LEU A 134 -2.52 -22.37 1.04
N ALA A 135 -2.13 -21.46 0.13
CA ALA A 135 -2.01 -20.04 0.47
C ALA A 135 -3.35 -19.42 0.88
N ILE A 136 -4.48 -19.85 0.28
CA ILE A 136 -5.82 -19.37 0.63
C ILE A 136 -6.18 -19.79 2.05
N GLU A 137 -6.00 -21.09 2.37
CA GLU A 137 -6.33 -21.65 3.67
C GLU A 137 -5.45 -21.11 4.78
N TRP A 138 -4.16 -20.94 4.47
CA TRP A 138 -3.22 -20.36 5.41
C TRP A 138 -3.53 -18.88 5.68
N PHE A 139 -3.83 -18.09 4.62
CA PHE A 139 -4.16 -16.68 4.78
C PHE A 139 -5.45 -16.46 5.58
N GLU A 140 -6.42 -17.36 5.46
CA GLU A 140 -7.61 -17.40 6.30
C GLU A 140 -7.24 -17.56 7.80
N ARG A 141 -6.36 -18.51 8.14
CA ARG A 141 -5.86 -18.69 9.51
C ARG A 141 -5.06 -17.50 10.02
N PHE A 142 -4.14 -17.02 9.19
CA PHE A 142 -3.35 -15.85 9.53
C PHE A 142 -4.25 -14.65 9.84
N THR A 143 -5.22 -14.37 8.98
CA THR A 143 -6.19 -13.29 9.19
C THR A 143 -6.94 -13.49 10.52
N LYS A 144 -7.41 -14.68 10.81
CA LYS A 144 -8.10 -14.97 12.08
C LYS A 144 -7.20 -14.69 13.27
N THR A 145 -5.97 -15.19 13.28
CA THR A 145 -5.02 -14.97 14.38
C THR A 145 -4.79 -13.49 14.64
N VAL A 146 -4.54 -12.70 13.57
CA VAL A 146 -4.30 -11.26 13.70
C VAL A 146 -5.55 -10.55 14.19
N VAL A 147 -6.72 -10.83 13.61
CA VAL A 147 -7.99 -10.21 14.00
C VAL A 147 -8.33 -10.48 15.46
N GLU A 148 -8.23 -11.73 15.91
CA GLU A 148 -8.50 -12.11 17.32
C GLU A 148 -7.53 -11.42 18.29
N ALA A 149 -6.28 -11.17 17.86
CA ALA A 149 -5.26 -10.55 18.69
C ALA A 149 -5.45 -9.04 18.88
N ILE A 150 -5.79 -8.28 17.81
CA ILE A 150 -5.67 -6.82 17.82
C ILE A 150 -6.96 -6.06 17.49
N SER A 151 -8.06 -6.72 17.15
CA SER A 151 -9.28 -6.05 16.66
C SER A 151 -10.11 -5.33 17.73
N ASP A 152 -9.75 -5.42 18.98
CA ASP A 152 -10.27 -4.56 20.04
C ASP A 152 -9.76 -3.11 19.94
N GLN A 153 -8.65 -2.90 19.24
CA GLN A 153 -8.00 -1.61 19.07
C GLN A 153 -7.83 -1.18 17.59
N VAL A 154 -8.13 -2.05 16.63
CA VAL A 154 -8.04 -1.77 15.19
C VAL A 154 -9.44 -1.80 14.57
N GLN A 155 -9.83 -0.67 13.97
CA GLN A 155 -11.09 -0.55 13.25
C GLN A 155 -10.90 -0.68 11.73
N TYR A 156 -9.82 -0.15 11.17
CA TYR A 156 -9.58 -0.08 9.72
C TYR A 156 -8.67 -1.22 9.27
N TRP A 157 -9.14 -1.98 8.28
CA TRP A 157 -8.47 -3.16 7.76
C TRP A 157 -8.32 -3.10 6.25
N LEU A 158 -7.13 -3.41 5.77
CA LEU A 158 -6.84 -3.64 4.36
C LEU A 158 -6.38 -5.09 4.19
N THR A 159 -7.05 -5.85 3.35
CA THR A 159 -6.73 -7.27 3.16
C THR A 159 -5.43 -7.47 2.41
N PHE A 160 -5.27 -6.79 1.29
CA PHE A 160 -4.09 -6.83 0.43
C PHE A 160 -3.65 -5.43 0.05
N ASN A 161 -2.34 -5.29 -0.16
CA ASN A 161 -1.74 -4.14 -0.83
C ASN A 161 -1.32 -4.52 -2.24
N GLU A 162 -1.85 -3.81 -3.23
CA GLU A 162 -1.43 -3.82 -4.64
C GLU A 162 -1.15 -5.19 -5.24
N PRO A 163 -2.15 -6.06 -5.38
CA PRO A 163 -1.92 -7.33 -6.05
C PRO A 163 -1.49 -7.16 -7.51
N GLN A 164 -1.79 -6.04 -8.15
CA GLN A 164 -1.26 -5.66 -9.45
C GLN A 164 0.27 -5.76 -9.49
N ILE A 165 0.92 -5.29 -8.41
CA ILE A 165 2.36 -5.20 -8.35
C ILE A 165 2.97 -6.54 -7.91
N PHE A 166 2.57 -7.11 -6.78
CA PHE A 166 3.23 -8.33 -6.34
C PHE A 166 2.94 -9.52 -7.25
N VAL A 167 1.79 -9.57 -7.95
CA VAL A 167 1.52 -10.60 -8.96
C VAL A 167 2.18 -10.25 -10.29
N GLY A 168 2.05 -9.02 -10.76
CA GLY A 168 2.63 -8.59 -12.04
C GLY A 168 4.16 -8.60 -12.01
N HIS A 169 4.78 -7.87 -11.08
CA HIS A 169 6.24 -7.81 -10.98
C HIS A 169 6.87 -9.09 -10.42
N GLY A 170 6.17 -9.76 -9.47
CA GLY A 170 6.71 -10.96 -8.82
C GLY A 170 6.62 -12.22 -9.67
N TYR A 171 5.52 -12.40 -10.41
CA TYR A 171 5.23 -13.65 -11.10
C TYR A 171 5.11 -13.53 -12.62
N GLN A 172 4.85 -12.33 -13.18
CA GLN A 172 4.75 -12.19 -14.65
C GLN A 172 6.05 -11.72 -15.28
N ILE A 173 6.67 -10.67 -14.75
CA ILE A 173 7.91 -10.11 -15.32
C ILE A 173 9.17 -10.48 -14.53
N GLY A 174 9.04 -10.90 -13.26
CA GLY A 174 10.14 -11.37 -12.43
C GLY A 174 11.12 -10.29 -11.99
N GLU A 175 10.63 -9.10 -11.70
CA GLU A 175 11.44 -7.97 -11.18
C GLU A 175 11.34 -7.81 -9.66
N HIS A 176 10.31 -8.39 -9.03
CA HIS A 176 10.13 -8.45 -7.58
C HIS A 176 10.15 -9.90 -7.10
N ALA A 177 10.40 -10.11 -5.79
CA ALA A 177 10.27 -11.43 -5.19
C ALA A 177 8.86 -12.01 -5.44
N PRO A 178 8.75 -13.27 -5.83
CA PRO A 178 9.78 -14.31 -5.88
C PRO A 178 10.56 -14.42 -7.21
N PHE A 179 10.55 -13.40 -8.08
CA PHE A 179 11.31 -13.28 -9.33
C PHE A 179 10.96 -14.35 -10.40
N GLU A 180 9.74 -14.83 -10.38
CA GLU A 180 9.24 -15.84 -11.33
C GLU A 180 8.72 -15.19 -12.63
N LYS A 181 8.75 -15.94 -13.73
CA LYS A 181 8.20 -15.54 -15.03
C LYS A 181 7.25 -16.62 -15.52
N LEU A 182 5.97 -16.41 -15.22
CA LEU A 182 4.93 -17.40 -15.45
C LEU A 182 4.06 -17.04 -16.67
N SER A 183 3.35 -18.04 -17.18
CA SER A 183 2.40 -17.88 -18.29
C SER A 183 1.16 -17.11 -17.83
N GLN A 184 0.45 -16.50 -18.78
CA GLN A 184 -0.81 -15.79 -18.52
C GLN A 184 -1.85 -16.66 -17.77
N LYS A 185 -1.91 -17.96 -18.08
CA LYS A 185 -2.82 -18.90 -17.40
C LYS A 185 -2.47 -19.07 -15.92
N GLU A 186 -1.18 -19.12 -15.60
CA GLU A 186 -0.71 -19.20 -14.20
C GLU A 186 -0.96 -17.89 -13.46
N ILE A 187 -0.76 -16.73 -14.11
CA ILE A 187 -1.10 -15.42 -13.56
C ILE A 187 -2.60 -15.32 -13.23
N GLN A 188 -3.47 -15.82 -14.11
CA GLN A 188 -4.91 -15.89 -13.86
C GLN A 188 -5.24 -16.78 -12.65
N ALA A 189 -4.57 -17.94 -12.52
CA ALA A 189 -4.76 -18.84 -11.39
C ALA A 189 -4.29 -18.22 -10.07
N ILE A 190 -3.13 -17.54 -10.06
CA ILE A 190 -2.63 -16.78 -8.91
C ILE A 190 -3.61 -15.65 -8.53
N SER A 191 -4.06 -14.86 -9.52
CA SER A 191 -5.02 -13.78 -9.30
C SER A 191 -6.31 -14.30 -8.66
N ARG A 192 -6.83 -15.44 -9.17
CA ARG A 192 -7.99 -16.11 -8.58
C ARG A 192 -7.75 -16.50 -7.11
N ASN A 193 -6.61 -17.09 -6.80
CA ASN A 193 -6.29 -17.51 -5.44
C ASN A 193 -6.20 -16.32 -4.47
N VAL A 194 -5.57 -15.22 -4.89
CA VAL A 194 -5.48 -13.97 -4.10
C VAL A 194 -6.88 -13.37 -3.88
N MET A 195 -7.73 -13.34 -4.90
CA MET A 195 -9.09 -12.82 -4.77
C MET A 195 -9.95 -13.70 -3.84
N LEU A 196 -9.84 -15.03 -3.92
CA LEU A 196 -10.54 -15.94 -3.01
C LEU A 196 -10.05 -15.78 -1.57
N ALA A 197 -8.73 -15.59 -1.38
CA ALA A 197 -8.18 -15.30 -0.06
C ALA A 197 -8.70 -13.95 0.50
N HIS A 198 -8.88 -12.94 -0.38
CA HIS A 198 -9.51 -11.68 0.01
C HIS A 198 -10.93 -11.88 0.55
N GLY A 199 -11.82 -12.57 -0.19
CA GLY A 199 -13.19 -12.80 0.24
C GLY A 199 -13.26 -13.54 1.59
N LYS A 200 -12.42 -14.56 1.77
CA LYS A 200 -12.30 -15.27 3.08
C LYS A 200 -11.81 -14.35 4.19
N ALA A 201 -10.79 -13.51 3.92
CA ALA A 201 -10.28 -12.57 4.91
C ALA A 201 -11.34 -11.57 5.36
N VAL A 202 -12.14 -11.02 4.44
CA VAL A 202 -13.26 -10.11 4.79
C VAL A 202 -14.27 -10.81 5.71
N ARG A 203 -14.70 -12.04 5.37
CA ARG A 203 -15.61 -12.83 6.21
C ARG A 203 -15.03 -13.07 7.61
N ILE A 204 -13.74 -13.39 7.72
CA ILE A 204 -13.06 -13.57 9.00
C ILE A 204 -13.04 -12.27 9.81
N ILE A 205 -12.68 -11.15 9.19
CA ILE A 205 -12.69 -9.84 9.87
C ILE A 205 -14.10 -9.52 10.38
N ARG A 206 -15.13 -9.63 9.52
CA ARG A 206 -16.53 -9.38 9.91
C ARG A 206 -17.01 -10.27 11.06
N LYS A 207 -16.58 -11.53 11.08
CA LYS A 207 -17.03 -12.54 12.06
C LYS A 207 -16.32 -12.42 13.40
N TYR A 208 -15.02 -12.13 13.43
CA TYR A 208 -14.19 -12.24 14.62
C TYR A 208 -13.70 -10.92 15.19
N ALA A 209 -13.88 -9.80 14.47
CA ALA A 209 -13.49 -8.50 15.01
C ALA A 209 -14.30 -8.14 16.26
N LYS A 210 -13.61 -7.65 17.29
CA LYS A 210 -14.19 -7.26 18.59
C LYS A 210 -14.81 -5.86 18.54
N THR A 211 -14.41 -5.02 17.57
CA THR A 211 -15.02 -3.72 17.27
C THR A 211 -15.67 -3.78 15.90
N LEU A 212 -16.56 -2.82 15.56
CA LEU A 212 -17.16 -2.75 14.23
C LEU A 212 -16.08 -2.44 13.20
N PRO A 213 -15.69 -3.40 12.34
CA PRO A 213 -14.59 -3.20 11.42
C PRO A 213 -15.03 -2.40 10.20
N LYS A 214 -14.11 -1.60 9.67
CA LYS A 214 -14.18 -0.96 8.36
C LYS A 214 -13.14 -1.61 7.46
N VAL A 215 -13.58 -2.27 6.41
CA VAL A 215 -12.71 -3.10 5.55
C VAL A 215 -12.62 -2.50 4.16
N GLY A 216 -11.40 -2.39 3.66
CA GLY A 216 -11.07 -1.98 2.31
C GLY A 216 -10.10 -2.95 1.63
N PHE A 217 -9.82 -2.64 0.37
CA PHE A 217 -8.85 -3.35 -0.47
C PHE A 217 -7.97 -2.30 -1.16
N ALA A 218 -6.67 -2.32 -0.88
CA ALA A 218 -5.74 -1.34 -1.44
C ALA A 218 -5.27 -1.78 -2.83
N SER A 219 -5.83 -1.15 -3.84
CA SER A 219 -5.47 -1.32 -5.25
C SER A 219 -4.52 -0.21 -5.68
N THR A 220 -3.63 -0.46 -6.61
CA THR A 220 -2.98 0.62 -7.36
C THR A 220 -3.75 0.87 -8.66
N CYS A 221 -3.56 2.03 -9.24
CA CYS A 221 -4.32 2.44 -10.40
C CYS A 221 -3.42 3.08 -11.44
N ASP A 222 -3.35 2.45 -12.61
CA ASP A 222 -2.86 3.12 -13.82
C ASP A 222 -3.98 4.01 -14.37
N MET A 223 -4.07 5.20 -13.78
CA MET A 223 -5.08 6.19 -14.19
C MET A 223 -4.70 6.81 -15.52
N LEU A 224 -5.69 7.00 -16.39
CA LEU A 224 -5.51 7.70 -17.66
C LEU A 224 -6.14 9.08 -17.59
N LEU A 225 -5.36 10.10 -17.90
CA LEU A 225 -5.84 11.47 -17.98
C LEU A 225 -6.59 11.70 -19.28
N PRO A 226 -7.65 12.54 -19.28
CA PRO A 226 -8.34 12.95 -20.49
C PRO A 226 -7.42 13.74 -21.43
N VAL A 227 -7.52 13.47 -22.72
CA VAL A 227 -6.98 14.32 -23.78
C VAL A 227 -8.10 15.19 -24.30
N ASP A 228 -7.84 16.47 -24.54
CA ASP A 228 -8.81 17.47 -25.05
C ASP A 228 -10.13 17.50 -24.24
N GLY A 229 -10.10 17.14 -22.96
CA GLY A 229 -11.26 17.14 -22.08
C GLY A 229 -12.20 15.94 -22.24
N ASP A 230 -11.84 14.92 -23.02
CA ASP A 230 -12.66 13.70 -23.18
C ASP A 230 -12.52 12.75 -21.98
N GLU A 231 -13.22 13.10 -20.89
CA GLU A 231 -13.25 12.29 -19.67
C GLU A 231 -13.86 10.90 -19.89
N GLU A 232 -14.82 10.75 -20.78
CA GLU A 232 -15.47 9.47 -21.03
C GLU A 232 -14.53 8.46 -21.69
N LYS A 233 -13.71 8.92 -22.63
CA LYS A 233 -12.67 8.10 -23.26
C LYS A 233 -11.62 7.67 -22.26
N ALA A 234 -11.14 8.59 -21.42
CA ALA A 234 -10.17 8.30 -20.37
C ALA A 234 -10.73 7.29 -19.35
N TYR A 235 -11.96 7.48 -18.91
CA TYR A 235 -12.65 6.56 -18.01
C TYR A 235 -12.74 5.14 -18.58
N ARG A 236 -13.24 4.98 -19.81
CA ARG A 236 -13.35 3.67 -20.47
C ARG A 236 -11.98 3.01 -20.63
N ALA A 237 -10.98 3.76 -21.06
CA ALA A 237 -9.65 3.24 -21.28
C ALA A 237 -8.94 2.84 -19.96
N THR A 238 -9.19 3.55 -18.86
CA THR A 238 -8.66 3.19 -17.53
C THR A 238 -9.11 1.79 -17.09
N PHE A 239 -10.37 1.43 -17.35
CA PHE A 239 -10.94 0.15 -16.91
C PHE A 239 -11.00 -0.93 -18.01
N ASP A 240 -10.25 -0.75 -19.07
CA ASP A 240 -10.13 -1.74 -20.15
C ASP A 240 -9.03 -2.76 -19.82
N CYS A 241 -9.41 -3.91 -19.28
CA CYS A 241 -8.48 -5.00 -18.91
C CYS A 241 -7.68 -5.56 -20.07
N THR A 242 -8.11 -5.35 -21.34
CA THR A 242 -7.39 -5.85 -22.50
C THR A 242 -6.07 -5.09 -22.73
N ARG A 243 -5.91 -3.90 -22.14
CA ARG A 243 -4.71 -3.07 -22.30
C ARG A 243 -3.54 -3.56 -21.46
N ASN A 244 -3.74 -3.78 -20.15
CA ASN A 244 -2.64 -4.00 -19.20
C ASN A 244 -2.80 -5.28 -18.37
N GLY A 245 -3.85 -6.10 -18.61
CA GLY A 245 -4.06 -7.38 -17.92
C GLY A 245 -4.04 -7.23 -16.40
N VAL A 246 -3.13 -7.95 -15.74
CA VAL A 246 -2.99 -7.98 -14.28
C VAL A 246 -2.71 -6.62 -13.63
N TYR A 247 -2.16 -5.66 -14.39
CA TYR A 247 -1.91 -4.29 -13.91
C TYR A 247 -3.15 -3.38 -13.99
N ASN A 248 -4.19 -3.81 -14.70
CA ASN A 248 -5.41 -3.01 -14.84
C ASN A 248 -6.22 -2.99 -13.53
N PRO A 249 -6.73 -1.84 -13.07
CA PRO A 249 -7.56 -1.77 -11.87
C PRO A 249 -8.81 -2.64 -11.95
N ALA A 250 -9.49 -2.73 -13.11
CA ALA A 250 -10.69 -3.54 -13.26
C ALA A 250 -10.44 -5.05 -13.12
N TRP A 251 -9.23 -5.54 -13.45
CA TRP A 251 -8.85 -6.95 -13.23
C TRP A 251 -9.09 -7.41 -11.80
N TRP A 252 -8.82 -6.54 -10.82
CA TRP A 252 -8.93 -6.83 -9.40
C TRP A 252 -10.20 -6.24 -8.78
N CYS A 253 -10.47 -4.97 -9.09
CA CYS A 253 -11.51 -4.23 -8.40
C CYS A 253 -12.93 -4.64 -8.85
N ASP A 254 -13.15 -5.03 -10.11
CA ASP A 254 -14.48 -5.46 -10.53
C ASP A 254 -14.95 -6.71 -9.78
N PRO A 255 -14.17 -7.81 -9.68
CA PRO A 255 -14.56 -8.97 -8.88
C PRO A 255 -14.72 -8.65 -7.39
N ILE A 256 -13.78 -7.89 -6.84
CA ILE A 256 -13.69 -7.62 -5.40
C ILE A 256 -14.75 -6.60 -4.93
N LEU A 257 -14.95 -5.52 -5.68
CA LEU A 257 -15.80 -4.41 -5.26
C LEU A 257 -17.23 -4.48 -5.81
N SER A 258 -17.45 -5.25 -6.88
CA SER A 258 -18.77 -5.34 -7.52
C SER A 258 -19.27 -6.75 -7.77
N GLY A 259 -18.48 -7.78 -7.52
CA GLY A 259 -18.84 -9.18 -7.78
C GLY A 259 -19.01 -9.51 -9.27
N LYS A 260 -18.38 -8.75 -10.15
CA LYS A 260 -18.51 -8.91 -11.60
C LYS A 260 -17.16 -9.24 -12.23
N ALA A 261 -17.17 -10.13 -13.21
CA ALA A 261 -15.98 -10.35 -14.02
C ALA A 261 -15.67 -9.09 -14.86
N PRO A 262 -14.40 -8.69 -14.98
CA PRO A 262 -14.01 -7.59 -15.85
C PRO A 262 -14.33 -7.91 -17.32
N ASN A 263 -14.63 -6.89 -18.12
CA ASN A 263 -14.87 -7.06 -19.55
C ASN A 263 -13.68 -7.77 -20.24
N GLY A 264 -13.98 -8.83 -21.00
CA GLY A 264 -12.95 -9.62 -21.69
C GLY A 264 -12.22 -10.65 -20.80
N CYS A 265 -12.58 -10.75 -19.52
CA CYS A 265 -11.98 -11.70 -18.56
C CYS A 265 -13.03 -12.77 -18.20
N ASN A 266 -12.88 -13.97 -18.75
CA ASN A 266 -13.79 -15.11 -18.55
C ASN A 266 -13.13 -16.30 -17.81
N TRP A 267 -12.10 -16.01 -17.02
CA TRP A 267 -11.34 -17.01 -16.26
C TRP A 267 -11.81 -17.19 -14.81
N LEU A 268 -12.74 -16.36 -14.35
CA LEU A 268 -13.45 -16.52 -13.06
C LEU A 268 -14.83 -17.14 -13.31
N SER A 269 -15.18 -18.18 -12.57
CA SER A 269 -16.54 -18.75 -12.58
C SER A 269 -17.52 -17.91 -11.76
N GLU A 270 -18.82 -18.17 -11.90
CA GLU A 270 -19.84 -17.53 -11.06
C GLU A 270 -19.68 -17.89 -9.58
N GLU A 271 -19.22 -19.11 -9.29
CA GLU A 271 -18.92 -19.57 -7.94
C GLU A 271 -17.72 -18.79 -7.37
N ASP A 272 -16.68 -18.60 -8.17
CA ASP A 272 -15.52 -17.78 -7.75
C ASP A 272 -15.97 -16.35 -7.40
N LEU A 273 -16.77 -15.72 -8.25
CA LEU A 273 -17.25 -14.34 -8.01
C LEU A 273 -18.09 -14.24 -6.74
N LYS A 274 -18.91 -15.24 -6.42
CA LYS A 274 -19.67 -15.30 -5.16
C LYS A 274 -18.77 -15.47 -3.94
N GLU A 275 -17.68 -16.24 -4.06
CA GLU A 275 -16.74 -16.45 -2.97
C GLU A 275 -15.78 -15.25 -2.77
N ILE A 276 -15.50 -14.52 -3.85
CA ILE A 276 -14.63 -13.34 -3.83
C ILE A 276 -15.35 -12.12 -3.25
N TYR A 277 -16.58 -11.88 -3.71
CA TYR A 277 -17.30 -10.65 -3.39
C TYR A 277 -17.80 -10.63 -1.94
N GLU A 278 -17.37 -9.61 -1.23
CA GLU A 278 -17.90 -9.21 0.06
C GLU A 278 -18.06 -7.69 0.09
N SER A 279 -19.12 -7.20 0.73
CA SER A 279 -19.35 -5.76 0.84
C SER A 279 -18.22 -5.10 1.63
N LEU A 280 -17.56 -4.13 1.00
CA LEU A 280 -16.52 -3.33 1.62
C LEU A 280 -17.06 -1.97 2.06
N ASP A 281 -16.36 -1.30 2.99
CA ASP A 281 -16.77 0.00 3.54
C ASP A 281 -16.20 1.17 2.75
N PHE A 282 -15.08 0.96 2.06
CA PHE A 282 -14.40 1.98 1.26
C PHE A 282 -13.49 1.35 0.19
N CYS A 283 -13.24 2.13 -0.86
CA CYS A 283 -12.19 1.84 -1.84
C CYS A 283 -10.89 2.46 -1.37
N ALA A 284 -9.82 1.67 -1.28
CA ALA A 284 -8.49 2.14 -0.94
C ALA A 284 -7.59 2.14 -2.18
N TYR A 285 -6.90 3.26 -2.42
CA TYR A 285 -6.05 3.42 -3.60
C TYR A 285 -4.68 3.96 -3.26
N ASN A 286 -3.69 3.34 -3.91
CA ASN A 286 -2.34 3.85 -4.02
C ASN A 286 -2.21 4.50 -5.39
N ILE A 287 -1.90 5.79 -5.43
CA ILE A 287 -1.79 6.52 -6.68
C ILE A 287 -0.63 7.51 -6.62
N TYR A 288 0.26 7.43 -7.60
CA TYR A 288 1.47 8.24 -7.65
C TYR A 288 1.56 9.09 -8.91
N ARG A 289 0.98 8.60 -10.01
CA ARG A 289 1.03 9.21 -11.32
C ARG A 289 -0.17 8.79 -12.17
N ALA A 290 -0.28 9.42 -13.33
CA ALA A 290 -1.19 9.00 -14.38
C ALA A 290 -0.51 9.08 -15.73
N ASP A 291 -0.99 8.29 -16.68
CA ASP A 291 -0.62 8.36 -18.09
C ASP A 291 -1.74 9.06 -18.88
N ILE A 292 -1.58 9.20 -20.19
CA ILE A 292 -2.58 9.81 -21.08
C ILE A 292 -3.38 8.72 -21.81
N ALA A 293 -4.68 8.95 -21.97
CA ALA A 293 -5.62 7.96 -22.51
C ALA A 293 -5.26 7.40 -23.91
N GLU A 294 -4.48 8.09 -24.68
CA GLU A 294 -4.07 7.68 -26.04
C GLU A 294 -2.70 7.03 -26.12
N GLY A 295 -1.99 6.90 -25.00
CA GLY A 295 -0.68 6.25 -24.95
C GLY A 295 0.41 7.02 -25.69
N PHE A 296 0.29 8.33 -25.79
CA PHE A 296 1.28 9.15 -26.45
C PHE A 296 2.52 9.38 -25.60
N ASP A 297 3.68 9.26 -26.25
CA ASP A 297 4.99 9.55 -25.69
C ASP A 297 5.17 10.99 -25.20
N TYR A 298 4.30 11.92 -25.56
CA TYR A 298 4.48 13.31 -25.15
C TYR A 298 4.27 13.53 -23.65
N THR A 299 3.61 12.60 -22.92
CA THR A 299 3.64 12.58 -21.46
C THR A 299 5.05 12.53 -20.91
N TYR A 300 5.97 12.03 -21.68
CA TYR A 300 7.37 11.89 -21.30
C TYR A 300 8.26 13.03 -21.81
N THR A 301 7.82 13.79 -22.81
CA THR A 301 8.60 14.85 -23.42
C THR A 301 8.58 16.10 -22.55
N GLY A 302 9.70 16.36 -21.84
CA GLY A 302 9.87 17.54 -21.01
C GLY A 302 9.03 17.62 -19.74
N MET A 303 8.28 16.57 -19.40
CA MET A 303 7.52 16.49 -18.15
C MET A 303 8.45 16.32 -16.95
N PRO A 304 8.19 17.02 -15.83
CA PRO A 304 8.91 16.79 -14.59
C PRO A 304 8.78 15.34 -14.12
N ARG A 305 9.88 14.78 -13.57
CA ARG A 305 9.93 13.39 -13.13
C ARG A 305 10.48 13.26 -11.71
N THR A 306 10.02 12.23 -11.04
CA THR A 306 10.56 11.79 -9.75
C THR A 306 11.89 11.05 -9.95
N THR A 307 12.58 10.71 -8.86
CA THR A 307 13.77 9.83 -8.94
C THR A 307 13.42 8.38 -9.32
N MET A 308 12.13 7.98 -9.27
CA MET A 308 11.62 6.73 -9.83
C MET A 308 11.41 6.79 -11.35
N ASP A 309 11.75 7.92 -11.98
CA ASP A 309 11.44 8.21 -13.38
C ASP A 309 9.94 8.24 -13.71
N TRP A 310 9.09 8.48 -12.71
CA TRP A 310 7.66 8.67 -12.88
C TRP A 310 7.33 10.13 -13.21
N THR A 311 6.42 10.35 -14.13
CA THR A 311 5.90 11.69 -14.43
C THR A 311 5.15 12.28 -13.25
N ILE A 312 5.32 13.57 -12.99
CA ILE A 312 4.59 14.29 -11.95
C ILE A 312 3.30 14.83 -12.57
N THR A 313 2.19 14.20 -12.23
CA THR A 313 0.85 14.44 -12.79
C THR A 313 -0.17 14.59 -11.67
N PRO A 314 -0.26 15.75 -10.99
CA PRO A 314 -1.12 15.94 -9.82
C PRO A 314 -2.61 15.66 -10.06
N GLU A 315 -3.07 15.81 -11.31
CA GLU A 315 -4.44 15.50 -11.74
C GLU A 315 -4.82 14.04 -11.56
N CYS A 316 -3.84 13.15 -11.39
CA CYS A 316 -4.08 11.74 -11.08
C CYS A 316 -4.96 11.58 -9.83
N MET A 317 -4.79 12.45 -8.84
CA MET A 317 -5.56 12.44 -7.59
C MET A 317 -7.04 12.76 -7.81
N TYR A 318 -7.32 13.73 -8.68
CA TYR A 318 -8.70 14.12 -9.02
C TYR A 318 -9.41 13.03 -9.82
N TYR A 319 -8.77 12.58 -10.93
CA TYR A 319 -9.41 11.61 -11.82
C TYR A 319 -9.53 10.22 -11.20
N SER A 320 -8.54 9.78 -10.40
CA SER A 320 -8.66 8.50 -9.70
C SER A 320 -9.84 8.50 -8.73
N ALA A 321 -9.96 9.49 -7.87
CA ALA A 321 -11.06 9.58 -6.93
C ALA A 321 -12.42 9.63 -7.66
N LYS A 322 -12.53 10.46 -8.70
CA LYS A 322 -13.76 10.62 -9.50
C LYS A 322 -14.15 9.34 -10.24
N PHE A 323 -13.21 8.72 -10.96
CA PHE A 323 -13.50 7.55 -11.78
C PHE A 323 -13.81 6.31 -10.95
N MET A 324 -13.09 6.13 -9.84
CA MET A 324 -13.34 5.01 -8.96
C MET A 324 -14.65 5.14 -8.20
N TYR A 325 -14.97 6.34 -7.71
CA TYR A 325 -16.28 6.60 -7.10
C TYR A 325 -17.43 6.40 -8.10
N ARG A 326 -17.26 6.91 -9.33
CA ARG A 326 -18.23 6.69 -10.42
C ARG A 326 -18.48 5.20 -10.69
N ARG A 327 -17.42 4.37 -10.62
CA ARG A 327 -17.53 2.94 -10.96
C ARG A 327 -18.10 2.10 -9.83
N TYR A 328 -17.65 2.33 -8.60
CA TYR A 328 -17.92 1.44 -7.48
C TYR A 328 -18.85 2.03 -6.42
N GLY A 329 -19.04 3.33 -6.38
CA GLY A 329 -19.99 4.01 -5.46
C GLY A 329 -19.60 3.99 -4.00
N LEU A 330 -18.36 3.59 -3.66
CA LEU A 330 -17.86 3.52 -2.30
C LEU A 330 -17.04 4.77 -1.94
N PRO A 331 -16.99 5.19 -0.66
CA PRO A 331 -16.08 6.23 -0.20
C PRO A 331 -14.63 5.91 -0.59
N ILE A 332 -13.83 6.94 -0.87
CA ILE A 332 -12.45 6.80 -1.34
C ILE A 332 -11.49 7.11 -0.19
N MET A 333 -10.50 6.24 0.03
CA MET A 333 -9.32 6.50 0.86
C MET A 333 -8.07 6.37 -0.02
N ILE A 334 -7.29 7.43 -0.11
CA ILE A 334 -5.95 7.34 -0.69
C ILE A 334 -5.04 6.72 0.36
N THR A 335 -4.60 5.50 0.12
CA THR A 335 -3.80 4.70 1.06
C THR A 335 -2.31 4.83 0.84
N GLU A 336 -1.90 5.33 -0.34
CA GLU A 336 -0.54 5.78 -0.61
C GLU A 336 -0.54 6.85 -1.71
N ASN A 337 0.19 7.93 -1.46
CA ASN A 337 0.63 8.92 -2.44
C ASN A 337 1.90 9.59 -1.92
N GLY A 338 2.89 9.79 -2.78
CA GLY A 338 4.17 10.38 -2.38
C GLY A 338 5.15 10.44 -3.53
N VAL A 339 6.33 10.96 -3.25
CA VAL A 339 7.38 11.17 -4.23
C VAL A 339 8.75 10.77 -3.71
N ALA A 340 9.49 10.02 -4.51
CA ALA A 340 10.91 9.78 -4.26
C ALA A 340 11.73 10.98 -4.73
N CYS A 341 12.54 11.52 -3.82
CA CYS A 341 13.45 12.63 -4.09
C CYS A 341 14.92 12.25 -3.83
N MET A 342 15.84 13.08 -4.30
CA MET A 342 17.26 12.98 -4.00
C MET A 342 17.52 13.70 -2.67
N ASP A 343 17.27 13.00 -1.56
CA ASP A 343 17.42 13.56 -0.22
C ASP A 343 18.80 13.28 0.36
N PHE A 344 19.39 14.30 0.96
CA PHE A 344 20.63 14.20 1.72
C PHE A 344 20.64 15.22 2.87
N VAL A 345 21.54 15.00 3.84
CA VAL A 345 21.70 15.90 4.97
C VAL A 345 22.59 17.07 4.54
N TYR A 346 22.08 18.28 4.67
CA TYR A 346 22.82 19.52 4.39
C TYR A 346 23.79 19.86 5.52
N GLU A 347 24.63 20.89 5.29
CA GLU A 347 25.65 21.33 6.24
C GLU A 347 25.05 21.81 7.58
N ASP A 348 23.82 22.32 7.56
CA ASP A 348 23.06 22.71 8.77
C ASP A 348 22.47 21.51 9.54
N GLY A 349 22.69 20.30 9.07
CA GLY A 349 22.21 19.07 9.67
C GLY A 349 20.75 18.72 9.38
N LYS A 350 20.09 19.45 8.47
CA LYS A 350 18.70 19.24 8.04
C LYS A 350 18.61 18.58 6.66
N VAL A 351 17.41 18.17 6.29
CA VAL A 351 17.10 17.67 4.95
C VAL A 351 16.05 18.60 4.33
N HIS A 352 16.49 19.34 3.32
CA HIS A 352 15.64 20.28 2.57
C HIS A 352 15.11 19.61 1.31
N ASP A 353 13.79 19.40 1.24
CA ASP A 353 13.10 18.69 0.17
C ASP A 353 11.89 19.47 -0.40
N PRO A 354 12.13 20.67 -0.95
CA PRO A 354 11.06 21.53 -1.44
C PRO A 354 10.23 20.88 -2.56
N GLN A 355 10.80 19.97 -3.34
CA GLN A 355 10.09 19.25 -4.39
C GLN A 355 9.00 18.35 -3.78
N ARG A 356 9.25 17.69 -2.65
CA ARG A 356 8.23 16.87 -1.96
C ARG A 356 7.15 17.76 -1.34
N SER A 357 7.53 18.91 -0.81
CA SER A 357 6.58 19.91 -0.30
C SER A 357 5.60 20.38 -1.39
N GLU A 358 6.11 20.70 -2.57
CA GLU A 358 5.27 21.12 -3.71
C GLU A 358 4.42 19.96 -4.25
N TYR A 359 4.99 18.75 -4.34
CA TYR A 359 4.25 17.55 -4.73
C TYR A 359 3.04 17.33 -3.83
N LEU A 360 3.23 17.35 -2.51
CA LEU A 360 2.15 17.16 -1.54
C LEU A 360 1.03 18.20 -1.71
N LYS A 361 1.39 19.48 -1.80
CA LYS A 361 0.41 20.57 -1.99
C LYS A 361 -0.41 20.37 -3.26
N THR A 362 0.24 20.14 -4.40
CA THR A 362 -0.44 20.04 -5.69
C THR A 362 -1.31 18.78 -5.80
N HIS A 363 -0.86 17.64 -5.26
CA HIS A 363 -1.63 16.39 -5.27
C HIS A 363 -2.84 16.47 -4.31
N ILE A 364 -2.65 16.96 -3.08
CA ILE A 364 -3.75 17.11 -2.13
C ILE A 364 -4.78 18.13 -2.63
N LYS A 365 -4.33 19.21 -3.29
CA LYS A 365 -5.22 20.18 -3.95
C LYS A 365 -6.13 19.53 -5.00
N ASN A 366 -5.59 18.64 -5.83
CA ASN A 366 -6.39 17.91 -6.81
C ASN A 366 -7.34 16.90 -6.17
N LEU A 367 -6.94 16.23 -5.09
CA LEU A 367 -7.83 15.37 -4.30
C LEU A 367 -8.97 16.19 -3.69
N LYS A 368 -8.66 17.36 -3.16
CA LYS A 368 -9.64 18.28 -2.61
C LYS A 368 -10.66 18.74 -3.66
N ARG A 369 -10.22 19.02 -4.89
CA ARG A 369 -11.11 19.33 -6.00
C ARG A 369 -12.14 18.23 -6.22
N ALA A 370 -11.76 16.95 -6.19
CA ALA A 370 -12.71 15.84 -6.28
C ALA A 370 -13.73 15.85 -5.13
N THR A 371 -13.26 16.15 -3.92
CA THR A 371 -14.12 16.27 -2.73
C THR A 371 -15.12 17.43 -2.86
N ASP A 372 -14.67 18.59 -3.35
CA ASP A 372 -15.51 19.76 -3.57
C ASP A 372 -16.61 19.51 -4.66
N GLU A 373 -16.35 18.56 -5.58
CA GLU A 373 -17.33 18.08 -6.58
C GLU A 373 -18.21 16.94 -6.07
N GLY A 374 -18.14 16.57 -4.78
CA GLY A 374 -19.04 15.61 -4.13
C GLY A 374 -18.52 14.17 -4.08
N VAL A 375 -17.27 13.90 -4.42
CA VAL A 375 -16.67 12.57 -4.18
C VAL A 375 -16.39 12.41 -2.68
N PRO A 376 -16.93 11.37 -2.02
CA PRO A 376 -16.72 11.15 -0.58
C PRO A 376 -15.32 10.62 -0.31
N VAL A 377 -14.33 11.51 -0.23
CA VAL A 377 -12.96 11.17 0.16
C VAL A 377 -12.85 11.20 1.67
N ILE A 378 -12.48 10.08 2.28
CA ILE A 378 -12.46 9.91 3.73
C ILE A 378 -11.06 9.98 4.35
N GLY A 379 -9.99 9.92 3.52
CA GLY A 379 -8.63 9.98 4.04
C GLY A 379 -7.56 10.04 2.96
N TYR A 380 -6.38 10.47 3.40
CA TYR A 380 -5.16 10.54 2.61
C TYR A 380 -3.97 10.04 3.45
N SER A 381 -3.20 9.11 2.90
CA SER A 381 -1.97 8.59 3.50
C SER A 381 -0.77 8.97 2.63
N CYS A 382 0.17 9.71 3.21
CA CYS A 382 1.44 9.97 2.57
C CYS A 382 2.32 8.71 2.59
N TRP A 383 2.84 8.34 1.45
CA TRP A 383 3.91 7.36 1.32
C TRP A 383 5.25 8.07 1.17
N SER A 384 6.13 7.93 2.18
CA SER A 384 6.01 7.07 3.34
C SER A 384 6.33 7.85 4.61
N PHE A 385 6.07 7.23 5.76
CA PHE A 385 6.47 7.77 7.05
C PHE A 385 7.98 8.05 7.10
N MET A 386 8.78 7.02 6.86
CA MET A 386 10.25 7.11 6.83
C MET A 386 10.80 6.63 5.49
N ASP A 387 11.99 7.13 5.10
CA ASP A 387 12.78 6.46 4.08
C ASP A 387 12.95 4.99 4.46
N ASN A 388 12.76 4.10 3.51
CA ASN A 388 12.76 2.66 3.78
C ASN A 388 13.37 1.86 2.62
N PHE A 389 13.32 0.55 2.69
CA PHE A 389 13.77 -0.34 1.64
C PHE A 389 12.76 -0.35 0.48
N GLU A 390 13.13 0.24 -0.67
CA GLU A 390 12.24 0.37 -1.84
C GLU A 390 12.36 -0.85 -2.78
N TRP A 391 12.06 -2.01 -2.27
CA TRP A 391 11.98 -3.28 -3.00
C TRP A 391 13.23 -3.54 -3.86
N ALA A 392 13.07 -3.77 -5.19
CA ALA A 392 14.18 -4.00 -6.11
C ALA A 392 15.16 -2.81 -6.22
N GLU A 393 14.72 -1.58 -5.91
CA GLU A 393 15.56 -0.38 -5.88
C GLU A 393 16.43 -0.26 -4.60
N GLY A 394 16.27 -1.15 -3.62
CA GLY A 394 17.00 -1.10 -2.36
C GLY A 394 16.80 0.22 -1.63
N TYR A 395 17.90 0.86 -1.21
CA TYR A 395 17.86 2.14 -0.50
C TYR A 395 18.08 3.38 -1.39
N CYS A 396 18.06 3.19 -2.72
CA CYS A 396 18.34 4.28 -3.66
C CYS A 396 17.19 5.30 -3.78
N LYS A 397 15.98 4.92 -3.34
CA LYS A 397 14.77 5.75 -3.48
C LYS A 397 14.25 6.15 -2.10
N ARG A 398 14.05 7.45 -1.91
CA ARG A 398 13.66 8.03 -0.62
C ARG A 398 12.29 8.68 -0.72
N PHE A 399 11.28 8.05 -0.16
CA PHE A 399 9.90 8.54 -0.12
C PHE A 399 9.52 9.20 1.21
N GLY A 400 10.29 8.93 2.27
CA GLY A 400 9.92 9.29 3.63
C GLY A 400 9.74 10.79 3.88
N LEU A 401 8.83 11.13 4.77
CA LEU A 401 8.80 12.44 5.46
C LEU A 401 9.90 12.54 6.53
N VAL A 402 10.39 11.40 6.99
CA VAL A 402 11.54 11.29 7.89
C VAL A 402 12.70 10.65 7.15
N TYR A 403 13.83 11.33 7.12
CA TYR A 403 15.09 10.80 6.59
C TYR A 403 15.67 9.77 7.56
N VAL A 404 16.11 8.63 7.04
CA VAL A 404 16.86 7.61 7.79
C VAL A 404 18.31 7.57 7.30
N ASP A 405 19.25 7.84 8.19
CA ASP A 405 20.65 7.51 7.93
C ASP A 405 20.83 6.01 8.20
N TYR A 406 20.84 5.21 7.16
CA TYR A 406 20.91 3.75 7.29
C TYR A 406 22.19 3.21 7.97
N ARG A 407 23.25 4.01 8.06
CA ARG A 407 24.49 3.61 8.74
C ARG A 407 24.40 3.78 10.25
N THR A 408 23.72 4.83 10.71
CA THR A 408 23.61 5.20 12.14
C THR A 408 22.24 4.97 12.71
N GLN A 409 21.27 4.72 11.85
CA GLN A 409 19.85 4.62 12.19
C GLN A 409 19.28 5.90 12.82
N LYS A 410 19.90 7.06 12.56
CA LYS A 410 19.40 8.36 12.99
C LYS A 410 18.21 8.79 12.14
N ARG A 411 17.17 9.33 12.79
CA ARG A 411 16.00 9.92 12.14
C ARG A 411 16.14 11.42 12.06
N ILE A 412 15.85 12.03 10.90
CA ILE A 412 15.81 13.48 10.72
C ILE A 412 14.51 13.83 10.02
N ILE A 413 13.66 14.63 10.67
CA ILE A 413 12.42 15.11 10.07
C ILE A 413 12.78 16.05 8.91
N LYS A 414 12.18 15.83 7.73
CA LYS A 414 12.43 16.65 6.52
C LYS A 414 11.53 17.88 6.49
N ASP A 415 11.87 18.88 5.69
CA ASP A 415 11.07 20.10 5.56
C ASP A 415 9.64 19.82 5.05
N SER A 416 9.48 18.84 4.18
CA SER A 416 8.16 18.39 3.70
C SER A 416 7.24 17.85 4.79
N ALA A 417 7.78 17.32 5.87
CA ALA A 417 6.99 16.88 7.01
C ALA A 417 6.29 18.05 7.71
N TYR A 418 6.96 19.18 7.84
CA TYR A 418 6.36 20.41 8.37
C TYR A 418 5.31 20.98 7.42
N THR A 419 5.56 20.93 6.10
CA THR A 419 4.55 21.28 5.09
C THR A 419 3.31 20.39 5.21
N PHE A 420 3.48 19.08 5.38
CA PHE A 420 2.36 18.15 5.54
C PHE A 420 1.60 18.42 6.85
N ARG A 421 2.30 18.70 7.93
CA ARG A 421 1.70 19.12 9.20
C ARG A 421 0.85 20.39 9.06
N GLU A 422 1.33 21.42 8.35
CA GLU A 422 0.55 22.64 8.08
C GLU A 422 -0.73 22.35 7.30
N ILE A 423 -0.68 21.43 6.33
CA ILE A 423 -1.86 20.97 5.58
C ILE A 423 -2.85 20.29 6.53
N ILE A 424 -2.38 19.44 7.44
CA ILE A 424 -3.21 18.76 8.45
C ILE A 424 -3.87 19.76 9.40
N GLU A 425 -3.10 20.70 9.95
CA GLU A 425 -3.57 21.70 10.91
C GLU A 425 -4.68 22.60 10.32
N THR A 426 -4.61 22.87 9.01
CA THR A 426 -5.65 23.61 8.28
C THR A 426 -6.72 22.72 7.66
N ASN A 427 -6.63 21.40 7.88
CA ASN A 427 -7.50 20.41 7.25
C ASN A 427 -7.65 20.62 5.73
N GLY A 428 -6.51 20.93 5.07
CA GLY A 428 -6.41 21.15 3.65
C GLY A 428 -6.96 22.49 3.11
N GLU A 429 -7.18 23.49 3.97
CA GLU A 429 -7.64 24.82 3.49
C GLU A 429 -6.55 25.60 2.76
N ASN A 430 -5.28 25.32 3.08
CA ASN A 430 -4.11 26.04 2.58
C ASN A 430 -3.47 25.42 1.31
N VAL A 431 -4.11 24.45 0.64
CA VAL A 431 -3.62 23.80 -0.60
C VAL A 431 -4.30 24.32 -1.87
#